data_cdd37c21769c8f28c9f06e45bcf20f43
#
_entry.id   cdd37c21769c8f28c9f06e45bcf20f43
#
_cell.length_a   1.000
_cell.length_b   1.000
_cell.length_c   1.000
_cell.angle_alpha   90.00
_cell.angle_beta   90.00
_cell.angle_gamma   90.00
#
_symmetry.space_group_name_H-M   'P 1'
#
loop_
_entity.id
_entity.type
_entity.pdbx_description
1 polymer ?
#
loop_
_entity_poly.entity_id
_entity_poly.type
_entity_poly.pdbx_seq_one_letter_code
_entity_poly.pdbx_strand_id
1 'polypeptide(L)'
;MTRHLFGTDGVRGTANNYPMTAETALRLAAAAGRFFRRDASPGHRVVIGKDTRRSGYMIENALTAGFLSTGMDVVLLGPVPTPAVGMLTHSMRADVGVMITASHNPHHDNGIKFFGPDGYKLSDAAEMEIEALFGGDVDLCLPENIGRASRIDSAIGRYVEAAKATFPTGKRLDGLKVVIDCANGAAYRTAPEVLWELGAEVIAIGVQPNGYNINKGVGSTAPKAAVDAVLQHGADIGICLDGDADRIAIIDEKGRVADGDQLMGLIAARWAKSGKLRGGALVATVMSNLGLERWLGDQGIDLHRTDVGDRYVVDAMRQGGFNLGGEQSGHIVMSDYATTGDGLLAGLQFLAAIVETGQRASELANVFAPCPQVLKNVRFSAGSAPLEVASVKSAIEDAEASLLGKGRLLIRKSGTEPLIRVMVEAEDESLLNAVAETVSQAVQDAE
;
A
#
# COMPACT_ATOMS: atom_id res chain seq x y z
N MET A 1 -26.23 1.60 -1.86
CA MET A 1 -26.16 0.67 -0.70
C MET A 1 -24.94 1.00 0.09
N THR A 2 -25.01 1.08 1.40
CA THR A 2 -23.85 1.30 2.28
C THR A 2 -23.10 -0.04 2.42
N ARG A 3 -21.78 -0.03 2.26
CA ARG A 3 -20.94 -1.20 2.52
C ARG A 3 -20.93 -1.50 4.02
N HIS A 4 -21.07 -2.77 4.38
CA HIS A 4 -21.07 -3.23 5.77
C HIS A 4 -19.87 -4.14 6.07
N LEU A 5 -19.35 -4.84 5.06
CA LEU A 5 -18.27 -5.82 5.18
C LEU A 5 -16.94 -5.27 4.62
N PHE A 6 -16.98 -4.72 3.40
CA PHE A 6 -15.81 -4.14 2.75
C PHE A 6 -15.51 -2.73 3.25
N GLY A 7 -14.28 -2.52 3.74
CA GLY A 7 -13.72 -1.20 4.02
C GLY A 7 -13.10 -0.54 2.78
N THR A 8 -12.19 0.41 3.01
CA THR A 8 -11.43 1.09 1.93
C THR A 8 -10.40 0.18 1.25
N ASP A 9 -9.96 -0.90 1.92
CA ASP A 9 -8.94 -1.82 1.41
C ASP A 9 -9.29 -3.27 1.82
N GLY A 10 -10.36 -3.80 1.28
CA GLY A 10 -10.86 -5.14 1.56
C GLY A 10 -11.60 -5.26 2.90
N VAL A 11 -11.75 -6.50 3.36
CA VAL A 11 -12.35 -6.84 4.66
C VAL A 11 -11.24 -6.92 5.69
N ARG A 12 -11.36 -6.22 6.84
CA ARG A 12 -10.35 -6.22 7.91
C ARG A 12 -10.97 -6.32 9.29
N GLY A 13 -10.23 -6.89 10.24
CA GLY A 13 -10.61 -6.94 11.65
C GLY A 13 -9.68 -7.82 12.47
N THR A 14 -9.97 -7.90 13.76
CA THR A 14 -9.26 -8.79 14.67
C THR A 14 -9.66 -10.25 14.40
N ALA A 15 -8.68 -11.13 14.24
CA ALA A 15 -8.90 -12.54 13.95
C ALA A 15 -9.80 -13.22 15.01
N ASN A 16 -10.69 -14.11 14.58
CA ASN A 16 -11.75 -14.73 15.37
C ASN A 16 -12.84 -13.78 15.90
N ASN A 17 -12.81 -12.51 15.51
CA ASN A 17 -13.91 -11.57 15.72
C ASN A 17 -14.52 -11.22 14.38
N TYR A 18 -15.86 -11.02 14.34
CA TYR A 18 -16.51 -10.57 13.12
C TYR A 18 -15.91 -9.22 12.66
N PRO A 19 -15.58 -9.06 11.37
CA PRO A 19 -15.85 -9.96 10.25
C PRO A 19 -14.76 -11.01 9.98
N MET A 20 -13.65 -11.08 10.74
CA MET A 20 -12.50 -11.94 10.46
C MET A 20 -12.62 -13.33 11.11
N THR A 21 -13.76 -14.01 10.90
CA THR A 21 -14.00 -15.41 11.33
C THR A 21 -13.87 -16.39 10.17
N ALA A 22 -13.68 -17.69 10.47
CA ALA A 22 -13.66 -18.75 9.46
C ALA A 22 -14.99 -18.86 8.72
N GLU A 23 -16.12 -18.68 9.41
CA GLU A 23 -17.46 -18.71 8.79
C GLU A 23 -17.62 -17.56 7.79
N THR A 24 -17.26 -16.34 8.18
CA THR A 24 -17.30 -15.18 7.28
C THR A 24 -16.42 -15.38 6.06
N ALA A 25 -15.19 -15.88 6.25
CA ALA A 25 -14.26 -16.14 5.15
C ALA A 25 -14.80 -17.18 4.17
N LEU A 26 -15.39 -18.28 4.67
CA LEU A 26 -16.02 -19.30 3.84
C LEU A 26 -17.17 -18.72 3.01
N ARG A 27 -18.09 -17.99 3.66
CA ARG A 27 -19.24 -17.39 2.98
C ARG A 27 -18.81 -16.31 1.97
N LEU A 28 -17.79 -15.51 2.32
CA LEU A 28 -17.24 -14.49 1.43
C LEU A 28 -16.62 -15.11 0.17
N ALA A 29 -15.87 -16.21 0.34
CA ALA A 29 -15.31 -16.95 -0.79
C ALA A 29 -16.38 -17.57 -1.68
N ALA A 30 -17.44 -18.11 -1.09
CA ALA A 30 -18.56 -18.64 -1.86
C ALA A 30 -19.31 -17.54 -2.63
N ALA A 31 -19.51 -16.37 -2.02
CA ALA A 31 -20.10 -15.21 -2.70
C ALA A 31 -19.21 -14.71 -3.86
N ALA A 32 -17.92 -14.57 -3.62
CA ALA A 32 -16.95 -14.19 -4.66
C ALA A 32 -16.87 -15.25 -5.77
N GLY A 33 -16.82 -16.54 -5.44
CA GLY A 33 -16.84 -17.62 -6.41
C GLY A 33 -18.06 -17.58 -7.32
N ARG A 34 -19.24 -17.31 -6.76
CA ARG A 34 -20.47 -17.11 -7.53
C ARG A 34 -20.38 -15.88 -8.43
N PHE A 35 -19.82 -14.78 -7.93
CA PHE A 35 -19.63 -13.55 -8.70
C PHE A 35 -18.76 -13.79 -9.94
N PHE A 36 -17.61 -14.49 -9.78
CA PHE A 36 -16.66 -14.71 -10.86
C PHE A 36 -17.07 -15.85 -11.81
N ARG A 37 -17.96 -16.75 -11.39
CA ARG A 37 -18.51 -17.84 -12.22
C ARG A 37 -19.83 -17.51 -12.88
N ARG A 38 -20.05 -16.28 -13.31
CA ARG A 38 -21.31 -15.88 -13.97
C ARG A 38 -21.53 -16.51 -15.35
N ASP A 39 -20.47 -16.95 -16.01
CA ASP A 39 -20.53 -17.67 -17.25
C ASP A 39 -20.36 -19.19 -17.05
N ALA A 40 -20.77 -19.97 -18.04
CA ALA A 40 -20.66 -21.44 -18.03
C ALA A 40 -19.30 -21.95 -18.51
N SER A 41 -18.26 -21.10 -18.53
CA SER A 41 -16.91 -21.47 -18.95
C SER A 41 -16.33 -22.54 -18.02
N PRO A 42 -15.68 -23.58 -18.51
CA PRO A 42 -14.98 -24.53 -17.66
C PRO A 42 -13.66 -23.94 -17.15
N GLY A 43 -13.25 -24.30 -15.93
CA GLY A 43 -11.90 -24.06 -15.44
C GLY A 43 -11.67 -22.74 -14.74
N HIS A 44 -12.69 -22.19 -14.05
CA HIS A 44 -12.52 -21.00 -13.20
C HIS A 44 -11.49 -21.21 -12.10
N ARG A 45 -10.64 -20.24 -11.89
CA ARG A 45 -9.49 -20.34 -10.99
C ARG A 45 -9.37 -19.13 -10.07
N VAL A 46 -9.04 -19.40 -8.79
CA VAL A 46 -8.60 -18.42 -7.83
C VAL A 46 -7.16 -18.68 -7.39
N VAL A 47 -6.35 -17.65 -7.25
CA VAL A 47 -5.04 -17.73 -6.58
C VAL A 47 -5.14 -17.11 -5.20
N ILE A 48 -4.57 -17.77 -4.16
CA ILE A 48 -4.63 -17.29 -2.78
C ILE A 48 -3.20 -17.18 -2.23
N GLY A 49 -2.78 -15.95 -1.92
CA GLY A 49 -1.57 -15.64 -1.17
C GLY A 49 -1.89 -15.16 0.24
N LYS A 50 -0.88 -15.14 1.10
CA LYS A 50 -1.00 -14.65 2.47
C LYS A 50 0.31 -14.06 2.98
N ASP A 51 0.22 -13.26 4.04
CA ASP A 51 1.39 -12.91 4.85
C ASP A 51 1.72 -14.02 5.86
N THR A 52 2.56 -13.71 6.82
CA THR A 52 3.08 -14.70 7.79
C THR A 52 2.22 -14.85 9.04
N ARG A 53 1.08 -14.16 9.16
CA ARG A 53 0.19 -14.22 10.34
C ARG A 53 -0.32 -15.62 10.58
N ARG A 54 -0.39 -16.03 11.84
CA ARG A 54 -0.91 -17.35 12.23
C ARG A 54 -2.37 -17.55 11.83
N SER A 55 -3.20 -16.52 11.96
CA SER A 55 -4.61 -16.53 11.56
C SER A 55 -4.80 -16.74 10.05
N GLY A 56 -3.78 -16.44 9.23
CA GLY A 56 -3.80 -16.67 7.79
C GLY A 56 -4.06 -18.14 7.41
N TYR A 57 -3.60 -19.10 8.23
CA TYR A 57 -3.87 -20.52 7.97
C TYR A 57 -5.36 -20.87 8.10
N MET A 58 -6.04 -20.36 9.13
CA MET A 58 -7.47 -20.56 9.34
C MET A 58 -8.27 -19.95 8.19
N ILE A 59 -7.95 -18.69 7.84
CA ILE A 59 -8.66 -17.95 6.79
C ILE A 59 -8.44 -18.60 5.42
N GLU A 60 -7.19 -18.99 5.07
CA GLU A 60 -6.84 -19.67 3.82
C GLU A 60 -7.68 -20.96 3.62
N ASN A 61 -7.78 -21.79 4.67
CA ASN A 61 -8.57 -23.04 4.60
C ASN A 61 -10.06 -22.76 4.43
N ALA A 62 -10.60 -21.75 5.12
CA ALA A 62 -12.01 -21.37 5.01
C ALA A 62 -12.33 -20.81 3.60
N LEU A 63 -11.51 -19.89 3.09
CA LEU A 63 -11.62 -19.37 1.73
C LEU A 63 -11.53 -20.50 0.69
N THR A 64 -10.57 -21.42 0.87
CA THR A 64 -10.41 -22.57 -0.01
C THR A 64 -11.69 -23.40 -0.08
N ALA A 65 -12.27 -23.76 1.07
CA ALA A 65 -13.51 -24.53 1.10
C ALA A 65 -14.68 -23.78 0.40
N GLY A 66 -14.80 -22.46 0.63
CA GLY A 66 -15.83 -21.64 0.00
C GLY A 66 -15.70 -21.60 -1.52
N PHE A 67 -14.51 -21.37 -2.07
CA PHE A 67 -14.28 -21.36 -3.51
C PHE A 67 -14.51 -22.73 -4.15
N LEU A 68 -13.99 -23.80 -3.54
CA LEU A 68 -14.18 -25.17 -4.03
C LEU A 68 -15.67 -25.55 -4.10
N SER A 69 -16.46 -25.16 -3.10
CA SER A 69 -17.90 -25.46 -3.04
C SER A 69 -18.72 -24.77 -4.14
N THR A 70 -18.17 -23.72 -4.75
CA THR A 70 -18.77 -23.04 -5.91
C THR A 70 -18.18 -23.52 -7.24
N GLY A 71 -17.25 -24.48 -7.23
CA GLY A 71 -16.65 -25.08 -8.42
C GLY A 71 -15.47 -24.30 -9.00
N MET A 72 -14.83 -23.43 -8.23
CA MET A 72 -13.57 -22.80 -8.62
C MET A 72 -12.38 -23.66 -8.20
N ASP A 73 -11.39 -23.79 -9.07
CA ASP A 73 -10.09 -24.35 -8.72
C ASP A 73 -9.28 -23.35 -7.90
N VAL A 74 -8.66 -23.82 -6.81
CA VAL A 74 -7.87 -22.99 -5.91
C VAL A 74 -6.38 -23.29 -6.07
N VAL A 75 -5.57 -22.25 -6.28
CA VAL A 75 -4.12 -22.33 -6.31
C VAL A 75 -3.55 -21.57 -5.11
N LEU A 76 -2.95 -22.31 -4.17
CA LEU A 76 -2.32 -21.77 -2.98
C LEU A 76 -0.89 -21.35 -3.28
N LEU A 77 -0.56 -20.07 -3.02
CA LEU A 77 0.75 -19.49 -3.27
C LEU A 77 1.66 -19.56 -2.03
N GLY A 78 1.08 -19.70 -0.84
CA GLY A 78 1.79 -19.57 0.43
C GLY A 78 2.10 -18.12 0.80
N PRO A 79 3.09 -17.88 1.69
CA PRO A 79 3.51 -16.51 2.03
C PRO A 79 4.23 -15.84 0.85
N VAL A 80 3.61 -14.79 0.29
CA VAL A 80 4.13 -13.98 -0.82
C VAL A 80 3.69 -12.53 -0.66
N PRO A 81 4.46 -11.54 -1.16
CA PRO A 81 4.05 -10.13 -1.19
C PRO A 81 2.69 -9.90 -1.84
N THR A 82 1.96 -8.88 -1.37
CA THR A 82 0.68 -8.46 -1.97
C THR A 82 0.79 -8.23 -3.49
N PRO A 83 1.81 -7.50 -4.00
CA PRO A 83 1.96 -7.33 -5.46
C PRO A 83 2.20 -8.65 -6.21
N ALA A 84 2.80 -9.64 -5.58
CA ALA A 84 2.96 -10.96 -6.19
C ALA A 84 1.60 -11.64 -6.46
N VAL A 85 0.60 -11.43 -5.59
CA VAL A 85 -0.75 -11.95 -5.82
C VAL A 85 -1.39 -11.31 -7.04
N GLY A 86 -1.34 -9.97 -7.16
CA GLY A 86 -1.84 -9.27 -8.35
C GLY A 86 -1.16 -9.75 -9.64
N MET A 87 0.17 -9.81 -9.63
CA MET A 87 0.98 -10.29 -10.76
C MET A 87 0.64 -11.74 -11.14
N LEU A 88 0.53 -12.65 -10.16
CA LEU A 88 0.24 -14.06 -10.41
C LEU A 88 -1.21 -14.28 -10.84
N THR A 89 -2.16 -13.49 -10.35
CA THR A 89 -3.56 -13.53 -10.83
C THR A 89 -3.59 -13.32 -12.34
N HIS A 90 -2.95 -12.24 -12.80
CA HIS A 90 -2.90 -11.93 -14.24
C HIS A 90 -2.09 -12.96 -15.02
N SER A 91 -0.86 -13.29 -14.60
CA SER A 91 0.04 -14.17 -15.35
C SER A 91 -0.45 -15.63 -15.44
N MET A 92 -1.20 -16.09 -14.45
CA MET A 92 -1.81 -17.45 -14.42
C MET A 92 -3.21 -17.46 -15.03
N ARG A 93 -3.71 -16.31 -15.53
CA ARG A 93 -5.06 -16.17 -16.07
C ARG A 93 -6.12 -16.68 -15.09
N ALA A 94 -5.97 -16.32 -13.81
CA ALA A 94 -6.96 -16.60 -12.80
C ALA A 94 -8.09 -15.56 -12.87
N ASP A 95 -9.32 -15.98 -12.54
CA ASP A 95 -10.48 -15.08 -12.53
C ASP A 95 -10.42 -14.11 -11.36
N VAL A 96 -9.78 -14.52 -10.26
CA VAL A 96 -9.65 -13.73 -9.04
C VAL A 96 -8.37 -14.09 -8.29
N GLY A 97 -7.74 -13.07 -7.69
CA GLY A 97 -6.68 -13.20 -6.71
C GLY A 97 -7.18 -12.84 -5.32
N VAL A 98 -6.68 -13.52 -4.31
CA VAL A 98 -6.98 -13.21 -2.91
C VAL A 98 -5.68 -13.07 -2.13
N MET A 99 -5.52 -11.93 -1.44
CA MET A 99 -4.44 -11.75 -0.47
C MET A 99 -5.00 -11.70 0.95
N ILE A 100 -4.45 -12.55 1.81
CA ILE A 100 -4.80 -12.63 3.24
C ILE A 100 -3.76 -11.86 4.03
N THR A 101 -4.09 -10.65 4.44
CA THR A 101 -3.18 -9.74 5.16
C THR A 101 -3.91 -8.58 5.81
N ALA A 102 -3.32 -8.02 6.86
CA ALA A 102 -3.70 -6.71 7.41
C ALA A 102 -2.53 -5.70 7.29
N SER A 103 -1.66 -5.86 6.27
CA SER A 103 -0.54 -4.96 5.98
C SER A 103 0.33 -4.68 7.22
N HIS A 104 0.46 -3.43 7.63
CA HIS A 104 1.28 -2.97 8.74
C HIS A 104 0.67 -3.17 10.15
N ASN A 105 -0.56 -3.69 10.25
CA ASN A 105 -1.22 -3.92 11.54
C ASN A 105 -0.50 -5.01 12.37
N PRO A 106 -0.69 -5.04 13.70
CA PRO A 106 -0.21 -6.10 14.56
C PRO A 106 -0.75 -7.49 14.17
N HIS A 107 -0.12 -8.54 14.68
CA HIS A 107 -0.40 -9.94 14.30
C HIS A 107 -1.83 -10.43 14.61
N HIS A 108 -2.52 -9.81 15.56
CA HIS A 108 -3.87 -10.20 15.94
C HIS A 108 -4.95 -9.74 14.95
N ASP A 109 -4.63 -8.76 14.11
CA ASP A 109 -5.49 -8.37 13.00
C ASP A 109 -5.19 -9.19 11.75
N ASN A 110 -6.19 -9.32 10.87
CA ASN A 110 -6.03 -9.87 9.53
C ASN A 110 -7.03 -9.22 8.57
N GLY A 111 -6.92 -9.56 7.29
CA GLY A 111 -7.80 -9.04 6.26
C GLY A 111 -7.84 -9.92 5.03
N ILE A 112 -8.75 -9.61 4.12
CA ILE A 112 -8.94 -10.30 2.85
C ILE A 112 -9.09 -9.22 1.79
N LYS A 113 -8.15 -9.19 0.83
CA LYS A 113 -8.15 -8.29 -0.33
C LYS A 113 -8.39 -9.12 -1.59
N PHE A 114 -9.19 -8.60 -2.52
CA PHE A 114 -9.48 -9.25 -3.80
C PHE A 114 -8.85 -8.50 -4.96
N PHE A 115 -8.36 -9.26 -5.94
CA PHE A 115 -7.80 -8.77 -7.20
C PHE A 115 -8.58 -9.37 -8.37
N GLY A 116 -8.90 -8.55 -9.36
CA GLY A 116 -9.54 -8.99 -10.61
C GLY A 116 -8.55 -9.74 -11.53
N PRO A 117 -9.06 -10.27 -12.65
CA PRO A 117 -8.23 -10.99 -13.62
C PRO A 117 -7.15 -10.14 -14.28
N ASP A 118 -7.29 -8.81 -14.22
CA ASP A 118 -6.29 -7.83 -14.65
C ASP A 118 -5.20 -7.57 -13.60
N GLY A 119 -5.29 -8.21 -12.42
CA GLY A 119 -4.36 -8.07 -11.31
C GLY A 119 -4.56 -6.80 -10.47
N TYR A 120 -5.54 -5.95 -10.78
CA TYR A 120 -5.91 -4.78 -9.97
C TYR A 120 -6.88 -5.17 -8.86
N LYS A 121 -6.92 -4.38 -7.79
CA LYS A 121 -7.96 -4.51 -6.75
C LYS A 121 -9.34 -4.34 -7.36
N LEU A 122 -10.34 -5.03 -6.78
CA LEU A 122 -11.72 -4.94 -7.26
C LEU A 122 -12.27 -3.52 -7.13
N SER A 123 -13.13 -3.14 -8.05
CA SER A 123 -13.88 -1.89 -7.97
C SER A 123 -14.93 -1.95 -6.85
N ASP A 124 -15.34 -0.77 -6.36
CA ASP A 124 -16.42 -0.64 -5.38
C ASP A 124 -17.71 -1.33 -5.82
N ALA A 125 -18.03 -1.27 -7.12
CA ALA A 125 -19.21 -1.93 -7.68
C ALA A 125 -19.10 -3.47 -7.55
N ALA A 126 -17.96 -4.05 -7.86
CA ALA A 126 -17.73 -5.48 -7.72
C ALA A 126 -17.77 -5.93 -6.25
N GLU A 127 -17.17 -5.16 -5.34
CA GLU A 127 -17.23 -5.43 -3.90
C GLU A 127 -18.67 -5.38 -3.36
N MET A 128 -19.47 -4.38 -3.77
CA MET A 128 -20.88 -4.27 -3.39
C MET A 128 -21.73 -5.44 -3.90
N GLU A 129 -21.46 -5.93 -5.12
CA GLU A 129 -22.16 -7.09 -5.65
C GLU A 129 -21.78 -8.38 -4.91
N ILE A 130 -20.50 -8.57 -4.56
CA ILE A 130 -20.05 -9.70 -3.74
C ILE A 130 -20.68 -9.62 -2.34
N GLU A 131 -20.77 -8.43 -1.75
CA GLU A 131 -21.44 -8.23 -0.45
C GLU A 131 -22.94 -8.53 -0.49
N ALA A 132 -23.62 -8.18 -1.57
CA ALA A 132 -25.01 -8.54 -1.78
C ALA A 132 -25.21 -10.06 -1.86
N LEU A 133 -24.29 -10.77 -2.54
CA LEU A 133 -24.30 -12.24 -2.60
C LEU A 133 -23.97 -12.89 -1.25
N PHE A 134 -23.09 -12.26 -0.45
CA PHE A 134 -22.73 -12.73 0.90
C PHE A 134 -23.94 -12.79 1.84
N GLY A 135 -24.87 -11.85 1.74
CA GLY A 135 -26.10 -11.79 2.55
C GLY A 135 -27.17 -12.82 2.17
N GLY A 136 -27.04 -13.45 1.01
CA GLY A 136 -28.02 -14.40 0.46
C GLY A 136 -27.68 -15.86 0.72
N ASP A 137 -28.54 -16.74 0.17
CA ASP A 137 -28.23 -18.18 0.11
C ASP A 137 -27.10 -18.44 -0.89
N VAL A 138 -26.19 -19.33 -0.51
CA VAL A 138 -25.06 -19.70 -1.37
C VAL A 138 -25.49 -20.88 -2.26
N ASP A 139 -25.58 -20.64 -3.58
CA ASP A 139 -25.76 -21.72 -4.54
C ASP A 139 -24.45 -22.52 -4.67
N LEU A 140 -24.45 -23.70 -4.12
CA LEU A 140 -23.33 -24.64 -4.24
C LEU A 140 -23.41 -25.35 -5.60
N CYS A 141 -22.24 -25.71 -6.14
CA CYS A 141 -22.17 -26.47 -7.38
C CYS A 141 -22.59 -27.94 -7.17
N LEU A 142 -22.93 -28.63 -8.27
CA LEU A 142 -23.17 -30.07 -8.22
C LEU A 142 -21.90 -30.83 -7.83
N PRO A 143 -21.99 -32.03 -7.22
CA PRO A 143 -20.83 -32.77 -6.73
C PRO A 143 -19.73 -33.01 -7.78
N GLU A 144 -20.12 -33.25 -9.03
CA GLU A 144 -19.20 -33.42 -10.16
C GLU A 144 -18.47 -32.17 -10.59
N ASN A 145 -18.91 -31.00 -10.13
CA ASN A 145 -18.34 -29.68 -10.44
C ASN A 145 -17.56 -29.05 -9.27
N ILE A 146 -17.39 -29.79 -8.17
CA ILE A 146 -16.57 -29.29 -7.04
C ILE A 146 -15.15 -29.08 -7.52
N GLY A 147 -14.60 -27.86 -7.22
CA GLY A 147 -13.26 -27.46 -7.61
C GLY A 147 -12.16 -28.26 -6.90
N ARG A 148 -10.93 -28.11 -7.36
CA ARG A 148 -9.74 -28.76 -6.81
C ARG A 148 -8.77 -27.75 -6.23
N ALA A 149 -8.22 -27.99 -5.04
CA ALA A 149 -7.13 -27.21 -4.48
C ALA A 149 -5.75 -27.80 -4.86
N SER A 150 -4.82 -26.94 -5.19
CA SER A 150 -3.42 -27.26 -5.44
C SER A 150 -2.50 -26.20 -4.86
N ARG A 151 -1.25 -26.56 -4.58
CA ARG A 151 -0.21 -25.59 -4.17
C ARG A 151 0.84 -25.52 -5.27
N ILE A 152 1.39 -24.30 -5.49
CA ILE A 152 2.54 -24.12 -6.38
C ILE A 152 3.73 -23.64 -5.57
N ASP A 153 4.88 -24.29 -5.78
CA ASP A 153 6.14 -23.91 -5.11
C ASP A 153 6.89 -22.80 -5.86
N SER A 154 6.55 -22.57 -7.13
CA SER A 154 7.21 -21.59 -8.00
C SER A 154 6.75 -20.13 -7.80
N ALA A 155 5.80 -19.86 -6.91
CA ALA A 155 5.25 -18.51 -6.73
C ALA A 155 6.34 -17.49 -6.35
N ILE A 156 7.20 -17.84 -5.40
CA ILE A 156 8.33 -17.00 -4.95
C ILE A 156 9.28 -16.70 -6.12
N GLY A 157 9.79 -17.74 -6.80
CA GLY A 157 10.74 -17.56 -7.90
C GLY A 157 10.16 -16.75 -9.08
N ARG A 158 8.85 -16.89 -9.38
CA ARG A 158 8.19 -16.06 -10.40
C ARG A 158 8.19 -14.58 -10.04
N TYR A 159 7.92 -14.25 -8.78
CA TYR A 159 7.96 -12.86 -8.33
C TYR A 159 9.39 -12.33 -8.26
N VAL A 160 10.36 -13.13 -7.79
CA VAL A 160 11.78 -12.77 -7.76
C VAL A 160 12.27 -12.41 -9.17
N GLU A 161 11.98 -13.25 -10.18
CA GLU A 161 12.34 -12.97 -11.56
C GLU A 161 11.67 -11.71 -12.11
N ALA A 162 10.37 -11.54 -11.84
CA ALA A 162 9.65 -10.34 -12.26
C ALA A 162 10.21 -9.07 -11.61
N ALA A 163 10.54 -9.12 -10.32
CA ALA A 163 11.12 -7.99 -9.60
C ALA A 163 12.50 -7.62 -10.16
N LYS A 164 13.39 -8.59 -10.36
CA LYS A 164 14.72 -8.34 -10.96
C LYS A 164 14.65 -7.77 -12.36
N ALA A 165 13.66 -8.17 -13.15
CA ALA A 165 13.46 -7.67 -14.51
C ALA A 165 13.14 -6.16 -14.56
N THR A 166 12.72 -5.54 -13.44
CA THR A 166 12.49 -4.09 -13.34
C THR A 166 13.77 -3.29 -13.12
N PHE A 167 14.86 -3.96 -12.69
CA PHE A 167 16.16 -3.34 -12.51
C PHE A 167 16.82 -3.07 -13.88
N PRO A 168 17.58 -1.98 -14.05
CA PRO A 168 18.18 -1.63 -15.33
C PRO A 168 19.06 -2.75 -15.90
N THR A 169 18.81 -3.14 -17.15
CA THR A 169 19.52 -4.22 -17.83
C THR A 169 21.02 -3.99 -17.84
N GLY A 170 21.77 -5.02 -17.44
CA GLY A 170 23.23 -4.99 -17.40
C GLY A 170 23.83 -4.25 -16.19
N LYS A 171 23.00 -3.69 -15.31
CA LYS A 171 23.42 -3.11 -14.03
C LYS A 171 23.35 -4.15 -12.92
N ARG A 172 24.20 -4.00 -11.91
CA ARG A 172 24.28 -4.86 -10.73
C ARG A 172 24.49 -4.02 -9.49
N LEU A 173 24.28 -4.63 -8.32
CA LEU A 173 24.47 -4.00 -7.00
C LEU A 173 25.81 -4.37 -6.35
N ASP A 174 26.77 -4.87 -7.15
CA ASP A 174 28.09 -5.28 -6.63
C ASP A 174 28.76 -4.11 -5.87
N GLY A 175 29.23 -4.39 -4.67
CA GLY A 175 29.86 -3.41 -3.79
C GLY A 175 28.92 -2.59 -2.93
N LEU A 176 27.59 -2.70 -3.11
CA LEU A 176 26.61 -2.08 -2.23
C LEU A 176 26.25 -3.02 -1.07
N LYS A 177 26.30 -2.50 0.14
CA LYS A 177 25.84 -3.18 1.36
C LYS A 177 24.44 -2.66 1.72
N VAL A 178 23.44 -3.55 1.67
CA VAL A 178 22.03 -3.23 1.84
C VAL A 178 21.46 -3.92 3.06
N VAL A 179 20.94 -3.15 4.02
CA VAL A 179 20.07 -3.67 5.08
C VAL A 179 18.66 -3.81 4.51
N ILE A 180 18.07 -5.00 4.61
CA ILE A 180 16.68 -5.25 4.25
C ILE A 180 15.88 -5.70 5.48
N ASP A 181 14.88 -4.92 5.87
CA ASP A 181 13.92 -5.28 6.91
C ASP A 181 12.61 -5.73 6.26
N CYS A 182 12.30 -7.01 6.42
CA CYS A 182 11.10 -7.63 5.87
C CYS A 182 9.94 -7.70 6.86
N ALA A 183 9.98 -6.98 7.98
CA ALA A 183 8.91 -6.91 8.99
C ALA A 183 8.46 -8.27 9.55
N ASN A 184 9.24 -9.34 9.44
CA ASN A 184 8.80 -10.74 9.60
C ASN A 184 7.54 -11.06 8.76
N GLY A 185 7.37 -10.37 7.66
CA GLY A 185 6.21 -10.40 6.76
C GLY A 185 6.41 -11.23 5.51
N ALA A 186 5.58 -10.98 4.51
CA ALA A 186 5.46 -11.78 3.28
C ALA A 186 6.72 -11.79 2.41
N ALA A 187 7.53 -10.72 2.48
CA ALA A 187 8.76 -10.59 1.68
C ALA A 187 9.99 -11.26 2.31
N TYR A 188 9.87 -11.95 3.43
CA TYR A 188 11.00 -12.50 4.20
C TYR A 188 11.96 -13.40 3.41
N ARG A 189 11.49 -14.00 2.32
CA ARG A 189 12.31 -14.77 1.36
C ARG A 189 12.64 -13.97 0.12
N THR A 190 11.61 -13.33 -0.48
CA THR A 190 11.72 -12.73 -1.81
C THR A 190 12.67 -11.54 -1.83
N ALA A 191 12.59 -10.63 -0.84
CA ALA A 191 13.38 -9.40 -0.88
C ALA A 191 14.89 -9.65 -0.69
N PRO A 192 15.35 -10.47 0.29
CA PRO A 192 16.77 -10.84 0.39
C PRO A 192 17.28 -11.55 -0.85
N GLU A 193 16.48 -12.45 -1.45
CA GLU A 193 16.86 -13.22 -2.65
C GLU A 193 17.07 -12.30 -3.86
N VAL A 194 16.12 -11.37 -4.12
CA VAL A 194 16.24 -10.39 -5.21
C VAL A 194 17.51 -9.54 -5.09
N LEU A 195 17.78 -9.01 -3.90
CA LEU A 195 18.96 -8.17 -3.67
C LEU A 195 20.26 -8.94 -3.81
N TRP A 196 20.31 -10.16 -3.28
CA TRP A 196 21.49 -11.04 -3.39
C TRP A 196 21.76 -11.45 -4.84
N GLU A 197 20.74 -11.85 -5.59
CA GLU A 197 20.91 -12.22 -7.01
C GLU A 197 21.35 -11.04 -7.89
N LEU A 198 20.98 -9.80 -7.51
CA LEU A 198 21.46 -8.59 -8.16
C LEU A 198 22.90 -8.21 -7.74
N GLY A 199 23.51 -8.91 -6.76
CA GLY A 199 24.90 -8.75 -6.37
C GLY A 199 25.15 -7.93 -5.11
N ALA A 200 24.12 -7.53 -4.35
CA ALA A 200 24.30 -6.79 -3.10
C ALA A 200 24.88 -7.66 -1.97
N GLU A 201 25.66 -7.04 -1.08
CA GLU A 201 25.93 -7.59 0.26
C GLU A 201 24.70 -7.34 1.13
N VAL A 202 23.93 -8.41 1.41
CA VAL A 202 22.62 -8.29 2.06
C VAL A 202 22.70 -8.56 3.56
N ILE A 203 22.23 -7.62 4.37
CA ILE A 203 22.01 -7.77 5.81
C ILE A 203 20.50 -7.84 6.03
N ALA A 204 19.98 -9.05 6.21
CA ALA A 204 18.55 -9.28 6.35
C ALA A 204 18.13 -9.30 7.81
N ILE A 205 17.14 -8.45 8.16
CA ILE A 205 16.46 -8.43 9.45
C ILE A 205 14.96 -8.60 9.27
N GLY A 206 14.23 -8.94 10.33
CA GLY A 206 12.80 -9.21 10.18
C GLY A 206 12.48 -10.37 9.22
N VAL A 207 13.30 -11.42 9.19
CA VAL A 207 13.20 -12.57 8.26
C VAL A 207 12.94 -13.91 8.96
N GLN A 208 12.55 -13.89 10.22
CA GLN A 208 12.26 -15.09 11.02
C GLN A 208 10.81 -15.07 11.53
N PRO A 209 9.81 -15.19 10.63
CA PRO A 209 8.43 -15.14 11.02
C PRO A 209 8.02 -16.33 11.87
N ASN A 210 7.33 -16.07 12.99
CA ASN A 210 6.77 -17.10 13.87
C ASN A 210 5.23 -17.07 13.95
N GLY A 211 4.60 -16.20 13.14
CA GLY A 211 3.15 -16.02 13.08
C GLY A 211 2.59 -14.98 14.05
N TYR A 212 3.41 -14.45 14.98
CA TYR A 212 3.03 -13.48 16.01
C TYR A 212 3.92 -12.24 16.05
N ASN A 213 5.02 -12.22 15.29
CA ASN A 213 6.03 -11.16 15.32
C ASN A 213 6.03 -10.27 14.07
N ILE A 214 5.08 -10.42 13.18
CA ILE A 214 4.92 -9.53 12.01
C ILE A 214 4.75 -8.07 12.46
N ASN A 215 5.50 -7.13 11.86
CA ASN A 215 5.51 -5.69 12.18
C ASN A 215 5.88 -5.34 13.64
N LYS A 216 6.35 -6.28 14.45
CA LYS A 216 6.64 -6.05 15.86
C LYS A 216 8.05 -5.47 16.05
N GLY A 217 8.14 -4.14 16.10
CA GLY A 217 9.41 -3.43 16.29
C GLY A 217 10.37 -3.52 15.09
N VAL A 218 9.84 -3.89 13.93
CA VAL A 218 10.53 -4.02 12.64
C VAL A 218 9.63 -3.53 11.51
N GLY A 219 10.20 -3.26 10.35
CA GLY A 219 9.50 -2.87 9.13
C GLY A 219 9.30 -1.37 8.98
N SER A 220 8.61 -0.96 7.91
CA SER A 220 8.49 0.44 7.45
C SER A 220 7.83 1.38 8.47
N THR A 221 6.96 0.87 9.35
CA THR A 221 6.30 1.66 10.41
C THR A 221 7.09 1.68 11.73
N ALA A 222 8.16 0.88 11.85
CA ALA A 222 9.03 0.81 13.02
C ALA A 222 10.52 0.68 12.61
N PRO A 223 11.07 1.65 11.86
CA PRO A 223 12.35 1.52 11.17
C PRO A 223 13.58 1.53 12.08
N LYS A 224 13.39 1.70 13.40
CA LYS A 224 14.51 1.81 14.34
C LYS A 224 15.50 0.65 14.27
N ALA A 225 15.01 -0.59 14.18
CA ALA A 225 15.89 -1.77 14.09
C ALA A 225 16.77 -1.74 12.83
N ALA A 226 16.21 -1.28 11.72
CA ALA A 226 16.95 -1.13 10.47
C ALA A 226 17.92 0.06 10.52
N VAL A 227 17.55 1.17 11.14
CA VAL A 227 18.47 2.32 11.40
C VAL A 227 19.68 1.84 12.20
N ASP A 228 19.44 1.13 13.30
CA ASP A 228 20.51 0.59 14.14
C ASP A 228 21.41 -0.36 13.33
N ALA A 229 20.82 -1.21 12.48
CA ALA A 229 21.57 -2.14 11.63
C ALA A 229 22.40 -1.41 10.54
N VAL A 230 21.84 -0.38 9.88
CA VAL A 230 22.57 0.43 8.90
C VAL A 230 23.82 1.04 9.53
N LEU A 231 23.67 1.69 10.69
CA LEU A 231 24.78 2.34 11.40
C LEU A 231 25.79 1.32 11.93
N GLN A 232 25.33 0.20 12.50
CA GLN A 232 26.20 -0.86 13.06
C GLN A 232 27.05 -1.52 12.01
N HIS A 233 26.52 -1.80 10.83
CA HIS A 233 27.19 -2.51 9.76
C HIS A 233 27.87 -1.59 8.75
N GLY A 234 27.70 -0.26 8.88
CA GLY A 234 28.18 0.69 7.89
C GLY A 234 27.58 0.41 6.51
N ALA A 235 26.26 0.14 6.48
CA ALA A 235 25.58 -0.16 5.22
C ALA A 235 25.34 1.13 4.40
N ASP A 236 25.32 0.99 3.08
CA ASP A 236 25.11 2.11 2.17
C ASP A 236 23.65 2.58 2.18
N ILE A 237 22.72 1.69 2.51
CA ILE A 237 21.29 1.94 2.51
C ILE A 237 20.55 0.89 3.36
N GLY A 238 19.43 1.30 3.95
CA GLY A 238 18.42 0.42 4.53
C GLY A 238 17.11 0.50 3.76
N ILE A 239 16.46 -0.63 3.55
CA ILE A 239 15.14 -0.77 2.96
C ILE A 239 14.24 -1.45 3.98
N CYS A 240 13.16 -0.80 4.38
CA CYS A 240 12.16 -1.36 5.28
C CYS A 240 10.86 -1.59 4.52
N LEU A 241 10.37 -2.82 4.52
CA LEU A 241 9.05 -3.18 3.99
C LEU A 241 8.06 -3.32 5.13
N ASP A 242 6.76 -3.29 4.85
CA ASP A 242 5.74 -3.66 5.82
C ASP A 242 5.34 -5.15 5.70
N GLY A 243 4.36 -5.57 6.48
CA GLY A 243 4.01 -6.98 6.63
C GLY A 243 3.62 -7.71 5.35
N ASP A 244 3.04 -7.02 4.36
CA ASP A 244 2.70 -7.59 3.05
C ASP A 244 3.49 -6.96 1.89
N ALA A 245 4.50 -6.14 2.24
CA ALA A 245 5.49 -5.57 1.35
C ALA A 245 4.93 -4.65 0.24
N ASP A 246 3.74 -4.07 0.46
CA ASP A 246 3.17 -3.08 -0.44
C ASP A 246 3.64 -1.65 -0.12
N ARG A 247 4.40 -1.47 0.99
CA ARG A 247 4.97 -0.19 1.45
C ARG A 247 6.47 -0.29 1.70
N ILE A 248 7.13 0.87 1.61
CA ILE A 248 8.57 1.03 1.83
C ILE A 248 8.88 2.28 2.68
N ALA A 249 9.96 2.19 3.44
CA ALA A 249 10.73 3.34 3.93
C ALA A 249 12.21 3.10 3.61
N ILE A 250 12.92 4.15 3.21
CA ILE A 250 14.37 4.11 2.95
C ILE A 250 15.10 4.72 4.13
N ILE A 251 16.26 4.14 4.45
CA ILE A 251 17.20 4.64 5.46
C ILE A 251 18.50 4.94 4.75
N ASP A 252 19.00 6.17 4.86
CA ASP A 252 20.30 6.53 4.29
C ASP A 252 21.46 5.99 5.16
N GLU A 253 22.69 6.09 4.65
CA GLU A 253 23.91 5.64 5.34
C GLU A 253 24.21 6.42 6.63
N LYS A 254 23.47 7.49 6.91
CA LYS A 254 23.55 8.29 8.14
C LYS A 254 22.43 7.96 9.14
N GLY A 255 21.58 6.97 8.82
CA GLY A 255 20.47 6.54 9.65
C GLY A 255 19.23 7.44 9.59
N ARG A 256 19.11 8.33 8.59
CA ARG A 256 17.92 9.16 8.39
C ARG A 256 16.90 8.41 7.56
N VAL A 257 15.64 8.49 7.95
CA VAL A 257 14.52 7.83 7.27
C VAL A 257 13.92 8.79 6.26
N ALA A 258 13.80 8.34 5.01
CA ALA A 258 13.08 9.02 3.94
C ALA A 258 11.70 8.37 3.76
N ASP A 259 10.67 9.20 3.62
CA ASP A 259 9.29 8.79 3.40
C ASP A 259 8.97 8.57 1.91
N GLY A 260 7.72 8.17 1.63
CA GLY A 260 7.27 7.91 0.27
C GLY A 260 7.34 9.13 -0.65
N ASP A 261 7.18 10.35 -0.13
CA ASP A 261 7.22 11.57 -0.94
C ASP A 261 8.62 11.79 -1.54
N GLN A 262 9.69 11.55 -0.74
CA GLN A 262 11.07 11.65 -1.24
C GLN A 262 11.35 10.61 -2.33
N LEU A 263 10.86 9.37 -2.12
CA LEU A 263 11.03 8.30 -3.09
C LEU A 263 10.26 8.57 -4.38
N MET A 264 9.01 8.99 -4.26
CA MET A 264 8.17 9.33 -5.43
C MET A 264 8.78 10.48 -6.22
N GLY A 265 9.27 11.52 -5.53
CA GLY A 265 10.00 12.63 -6.16
C GLY A 265 11.21 12.16 -6.94
N LEU A 266 12.08 11.35 -6.33
CA LEU A 266 13.26 10.79 -7.00
C LEU A 266 12.89 9.97 -8.23
N ILE A 267 11.92 9.07 -8.11
CA ILE A 267 11.50 8.19 -9.21
C ILE A 267 10.88 9.02 -10.33
N ALA A 268 10.02 10.00 -10.01
CA ALA A 268 9.38 10.89 -10.98
C ALA A 268 10.41 11.67 -11.80
N ALA A 269 11.38 12.32 -11.14
CA ALA A 269 12.44 13.07 -11.82
C ALA A 269 13.32 12.18 -12.70
N ARG A 270 13.70 10.99 -12.19
CA ARG A 270 14.47 10.01 -12.95
C ARG A 270 13.71 9.53 -14.20
N TRP A 271 12.43 9.25 -14.05
CA TRP A 271 11.58 8.81 -15.16
C TRP A 271 11.28 9.93 -16.15
N ALA A 272 11.08 11.16 -15.69
CA ALA A 272 10.94 12.33 -16.58
C ALA A 272 12.20 12.52 -17.41
N LYS A 273 13.38 12.50 -16.80
CA LYS A 273 14.68 12.64 -17.50
C LYS A 273 14.91 11.55 -18.53
N SER A 274 14.44 10.31 -18.28
CA SER A 274 14.59 9.18 -19.22
C SER A 274 13.44 9.03 -20.21
N GLY A 275 12.43 9.92 -20.18
CA GLY A 275 11.24 9.85 -21.04
C GLY A 275 10.27 8.72 -20.67
N LYS A 276 10.41 8.13 -19.48
CA LYS A 276 9.54 7.05 -18.97
C LYS A 276 8.29 7.55 -18.26
N LEU A 277 8.30 8.78 -17.70
CA LEU A 277 7.15 9.31 -16.96
C LEU A 277 6.01 9.62 -17.93
N ARG A 278 4.98 8.81 -17.91
CA ARG A 278 3.80 9.01 -18.78
C ARG A 278 2.89 10.11 -18.22
N GLY A 279 2.36 10.93 -19.11
CA GLY A 279 1.48 12.04 -18.77
C GLY A 279 2.18 13.24 -18.11
N GLY A 280 3.50 13.18 -17.89
CA GLY A 280 4.28 14.28 -17.31
C GLY A 280 3.93 14.59 -15.85
N ALA A 281 3.28 13.66 -15.15
CA ALA A 281 2.78 13.90 -13.79
C ALA A 281 3.05 12.73 -12.85
N LEU A 282 3.12 13.05 -11.55
CA LEU A 282 3.02 12.13 -10.42
C LEU A 282 1.61 12.18 -9.84
N VAL A 283 0.99 11.04 -9.59
CA VAL A 283 -0.29 10.95 -8.87
C VAL A 283 -0.02 10.67 -7.41
N ALA A 284 -0.49 11.54 -6.51
CA ALA A 284 -0.34 11.31 -5.07
C ALA A 284 -1.60 11.73 -4.30
N THR A 285 -1.70 11.33 -3.04
CA THR A 285 -2.85 11.72 -2.22
C THR A 285 -2.72 13.16 -1.74
N VAL A 286 -3.83 13.73 -1.25
CA VAL A 286 -3.83 15.05 -0.60
C VAL A 286 -2.91 15.13 0.62
N MET A 287 -2.40 13.98 1.12
CA MET A 287 -1.47 13.94 2.26
C MET A 287 -0.02 14.22 1.87
N SER A 288 0.35 14.10 0.59
CA SER A 288 1.72 14.39 0.13
C SER A 288 2.09 15.85 0.37
N ASN A 289 3.32 16.06 0.81
CA ASN A 289 3.83 17.35 1.30
C ASN A 289 3.82 18.42 0.20
N LEU A 290 3.53 19.66 0.57
CA LEU A 290 3.56 20.83 -0.33
C LEU A 290 4.96 21.06 -0.93
N GLY A 291 6.03 20.72 -0.17
CA GLY A 291 7.41 20.78 -0.67
C GLY A 291 7.64 19.88 -1.88
N LEU A 292 7.03 18.69 -1.91
CA LEU A 292 7.09 17.81 -3.08
C LEU A 292 6.45 18.47 -4.31
N GLU A 293 5.26 19.07 -4.16
CA GLU A 293 4.54 19.71 -5.26
C GLU A 293 5.35 20.86 -5.88
N ARG A 294 5.91 21.71 -5.04
CA ARG A 294 6.74 22.83 -5.48
C ARG A 294 7.99 22.34 -6.21
N TRP A 295 8.68 21.36 -5.61
CA TRP A 295 9.89 20.80 -6.20
C TRP A 295 9.62 20.10 -7.54
N LEU A 296 8.52 19.36 -7.65
CA LEU A 296 8.10 18.74 -8.92
C LEU A 296 7.81 19.81 -9.99
N GLY A 297 7.12 20.91 -9.62
CA GLY A 297 6.88 22.05 -10.50
C GLY A 297 8.16 22.65 -11.05
N ASP A 298 9.20 22.79 -10.22
CA ASP A 298 10.54 23.25 -10.67
C ASP A 298 11.21 22.27 -11.64
N GLN A 299 10.83 20.98 -11.61
CA GLN A 299 11.29 19.95 -12.54
C GLN A 299 10.40 19.87 -13.81
N GLY A 300 9.32 20.67 -13.91
CA GLY A 300 8.34 20.58 -14.98
C GLY A 300 7.45 19.34 -14.92
N ILE A 301 7.24 18.82 -13.73
CA ILE A 301 6.39 17.63 -13.45
C ILE A 301 5.17 18.08 -12.67
N ASP A 302 3.97 17.74 -13.14
CA ASP A 302 2.75 18.05 -12.43
C ASP A 302 2.50 17.07 -11.26
N LEU A 303 1.90 17.56 -10.17
CA LEU A 303 1.37 16.72 -9.09
C LEU A 303 -0.15 16.64 -9.17
N HIS A 304 -0.66 15.45 -9.50
CA HIS A 304 -2.09 15.19 -9.51
C HIS A 304 -2.54 14.61 -8.16
N ARG A 305 -3.33 15.40 -7.40
CA ARG A 305 -3.77 14.99 -6.05
C ARG A 305 -5.10 14.25 -6.07
N THR A 306 -5.18 13.17 -5.29
CA THR A 306 -6.39 12.37 -5.07
C THR A 306 -6.77 12.37 -3.59
N ASP A 307 -7.96 11.87 -3.30
CA ASP A 307 -8.32 11.50 -1.93
C ASP A 307 -7.35 10.43 -1.37
N VAL A 308 -7.37 10.28 -0.03
CA VAL A 308 -6.52 9.30 0.66
C VAL A 308 -7.04 7.90 0.47
N GLY A 309 -6.16 7.04 -0.02
CA GLY A 309 -6.39 5.63 -0.31
C GLY A 309 -5.77 5.25 -1.64
N ASP A 310 -5.03 4.15 -1.64
CA ASP A 310 -4.33 3.65 -2.81
C ASP A 310 -5.24 3.41 -4.02
N ARG A 311 -6.51 3.04 -3.77
CA ARG A 311 -7.53 2.87 -4.81
C ARG A 311 -7.73 4.14 -5.61
N TYR A 312 -7.87 5.30 -4.96
CA TYR A 312 -8.06 6.58 -5.66
C TYR A 312 -6.83 6.97 -6.49
N VAL A 313 -5.63 6.67 -5.98
CA VAL A 313 -4.38 6.85 -6.73
C VAL A 313 -4.38 6.00 -7.99
N VAL A 314 -4.66 4.70 -7.87
CA VAL A 314 -4.69 3.76 -9.00
C VAL A 314 -5.77 4.13 -10.01
N ASP A 315 -6.96 4.51 -9.57
CA ASP A 315 -8.06 4.93 -10.45
C ASP A 315 -7.68 6.19 -11.24
N ALA A 316 -7.10 7.20 -10.59
CA ALA A 316 -6.61 8.41 -11.26
C ALA A 316 -5.49 8.10 -12.26
N MET A 317 -4.55 7.20 -11.89
CA MET A 317 -3.49 6.74 -12.80
C MET A 317 -4.07 6.08 -14.05
N ARG A 318 -5.06 5.19 -13.90
CA ARG A 318 -5.70 4.48 -15.02
C ARG A 318 -6.48 5.45 -15.92
N GLN A 319 -7.24 6.37 -15.34
CA GLN A 319 -8.05 7.34 -16.10
C GLN A 319 -7.19 8.36 -16.83
N GLY A 320 -6.12 8.84 -16.19
CA GLY A 320 -5.21 9.83 -16.77
C GLY A 320 -4.07 9.26 -17.62
N GLY A 321 -3.92 7.92 -17.66
CA GLY A 321 -2.82 7.26 -18.36
C GLY A 321 -1.45 7.48 -17.71
N PHE A 322 -1.42 7.81 -16.42
CA PHE A 322 -0.20 7.98 -15.63
C PHE A 322 0.38 6.63 -15.22
N ASN A 323 1.70 6.56 -15.06
CA ASN A 323 2.38 5.31 -14.69
C ASN A 323 3.12 5.34 -13.36
N LEU A 324 3.08 6.46 -12.64
CA LEU A 324 3.68 6.61 -11.31
C LEU A 324 2.70 7.29 -10.37
N GLY A 325 2.49 6.70 -9.21
CA GLY A 325 1.68 7.29 -8.15
C GLY A 325 1.94 6.63 -6.81
N GLY A 326 1.36 7.20 -5.74
CA GLY A 326 1.48 6.60 -4.43
C GLY A 326 1.10 7.52 -3.28
N GLU A 327 1.56 7.16 -2.10
CA GLU A 327 1.27 7.84 -0.85
C GLU A 327 2.55 8.13 -0.08
N GLN A 328 2.54 9.20 0.72
CA GLN A 328 3.63 9.52 1.68
C GLN A 328 3.96 8.34 2.60
N SER A 329 2.99 7.46 2.88
CA SER A 329 3.16 6.24 3.68
C SER A 329 4.10 5.20 3.05
N GLY A 330 4.60 5.44 1.82
CA GLY A 330 5.49 4.55 1.10
C GLY A 330 4.78 3.51 0.22
N HIS A 331 3.46 3.59 0.07
CA HIS A 331 2.73 2.77 -0.91
C HIS A 331 2.92 3.39 -2.29
N ILE A 332 3.84 2.85 -3.10
CA ILE A 332 4.24 3.42 -4.40
C ILE A 332 3.85 2.46 -5.51
N VAL A 333 3.03 2.95 -6.44
CA VAL A 333 2.53 2.21 -7.60
C VAL A 333 3.28 2.64 -8.85
N MET A 334 3.86 1.67 -9.54
CA MET A 334 4.53 1.84 -10.83
C MET A 334 3.84 0.93 -11.84
N SER A 335 2.81 1.45 -12.53
CA SER A 335 1.89 0.62 -13.32
C SER A 335 2.54 -0.08 -14.53
N ASP A 336 3.75 0.31 -14.91
CA ASP A 336 4.55 -0.42 -15.91
C ASP A 336 5.10 -1.75 -15.36
N TYR A 337 5.10 -1.93 -14.03
CA TYR A 337 5.69 -3.08 -13.37
C TYR A 337 4.70 -3.84 -12.47
N ALA A 338 3.84 -3.13 -11.75
CA ALA A 338 2.89 -3.71 -10.81
C ALA A 338 1.55 -2.97 -10.82
N THR A 339 0.48 -3.68 -10.52
CA THR A 339 -0.91 -3.16 -10.50
C THR A 339 -1.31 -2.55 -9.15
N THR A 340 -0.46 -2.68 -8.14
CA THR A 340 -0.61 -2.13 -6.79
C THR A 340 0.75 -1.66 -6.27
N GLY A 341 0.79 -1.07 -5.09
CA GLY A 341 2.05 -0.71 -4.44
C GLY A 341 2.99 -1.91 -4.28
N ASP A 342 4.27 -1.67 -4.52
CA ASP A 342 5.33 -2.67 -4.37
C ASP A 342 6.56 -2.00 -3.76
N GLY A 343 6.77 -2.25 -2.46
CA GLY A 343 7.88 -1.67 -1.72
C GLY A 343 9.23 -2.16 -2.21
N LEU A 344 9.34 -3.43 -2.63
CA LEU A 344 10.59 -3.97 -3.16
C LEU A 344 10.94 -3.33 -4.50
N LEU A 345 9.98 -3.20 -5.42
CA LEU A 345 10.22 -2.53 -6.70
C LEU A 345 10.60 -1.06 -6.52
N ALA A 346 9.94 -0.34 -5.60
CA ALA A 346 10.30 1.04 -5.27
C ALA A 346 11.75 1.12 -4.72
N GLY A 347 12.14 0.19 -3.85
CA GLY A 347 13.52 0.05 -3.38
C GLY A 347 14.51 -0.22 -4.51
N LEU A 348 14.17 -1.09 -5.46
CA LEU A 348 14.99 -1.36 -6.64
C LEU A 348 15.15 -0.13 -7.53
N GLN A 349 14.11 0.72 -7.69
CA GLN A 349 14.24 1.97 -8.44
C GLN A 349 15.15 2.98 -7.72
N PHE A 350 15.15 3.00 -6.39
CA PHE A 350 16.09 3.81 -5.60
C PHE A 350 17.52 3.30 -5.76
N LEU A 351 17.74 1.99 -5.63
CA LEU A 351 19.06 1.37 -5.84
C LEU A 351 19.56 1.58 -7.27
N ALA A 352 18.67 1.56 -8.26
CA ALA A 352 19.02 1.89 -9.63
C ALA A 352 19.54 3.34 -9.76
N ALA A 353 18.94 4.30 -9.04
CA ALA A 353 19.43 5.68 -9.00
C ALA A 353 20.85 5.77 -8.39
N ILE A 354 21.12 5.02 -7.31
CA ILE A 354 22.49 4.94 -6.73
C ILE A 354 23.49 4.45 -7.78
N VAL A 355 23.19 3.32 -8.43
CA VAL A 355 24.10 2.69 -9.42
C VAL A 355 24.31 3.54 -10.66
N GLU A 356 23.28 4.28 -11.09
CA GLU A 356 23.35 5.14 -12.29
C GLU A 356 24.12 6.44 -12.04
N THR A 357 23.98 7.03 -10.84
CA THR A 357 24.55 8.33 -10.51
C THR A 357 25.86 8.25 -9.74
N GLY A 358 26.11 7.15 -9.03
CA GLY A 358 27.20 7.02 -8.07
C GLY A 358 27.03 7.87 -6.81
N GLN A 359 25.85 8.47 -6.61
CA GLN A 359 25.53 9.27 -5.42
C GLN A 359 25.17 8.38 -4.24
N ARG A 360 25.40 8.90 -3.02
CA ARG A 360 25.03 8.20 -1.78
C ARG A 360 23.53 8.25 -1.53
N ALA A 361 23.02 7.32 -0.73
CA ALA A 361 21.60 7.29 -0.36
C ALA A 361 21.17 8.62 0.29
N SER A 362 22.00 9.23 1.13
CA SER A 362 21.68 10.52 1.78
C SER A 362 21.55 11.72 0.82
N GLU A 363 22.11 11.63 -0.37
CA GLU A 363 21.99 12.67 -1.40
C GLU A 363 20.71 12.46 -2.22
N LEU A 364 20.36 11.19 -2.47
CA LEU A 364 19.18 10.82 -3.26
C LEU A 364 17.88 10.79 -2.45
N ALA A 365 17.94 10.52 -1.16
CA ALA A 365 16.78 10.44 -0.27
C ALA A 365 16.29 11.81 0.24
N ASN A 366 16.82 12.91 -0.29
CA ASN A 366 16.54 14.27 0.18
C ASN A 366 16.39 15.20 -0.99
N VAL A 367 15.46 14.86 -1.92
CA VAL A 367 15.28 15.57 -3.18
C VAL A 367 14.65 16.94 -3.02
N PHE A 368 13.82 17.12 -1.98
CA PHE A 368 13.22 18.41 -1.63
C PHE A 368 13.24 18.65 -0.11
N ALA A 369 13.20 19.91 0.31
CA ALA A 369 12.99 20.28 1.70
C ALA A 369 11.49 20.18 2.03
N PRO A 370 11.08 19.35 3.02
CA PRO A 370 9.68 19.28 3.42
C PRO A 370 9.17 20.64 3.93
N CYS A 371 7.99 21.04 3.45
CA CYS A 371 7.28 22.18 4.03
C CYS A 371 6.86 21.82 5.47
N PRO A 372 7.09 22.69 6.45
CA PRO A 372 6.62 22.47 7.81
C PRO A 372 5.13 22.17 7.86
N GLN A 373 4.73 21.17 8.67
CA GLN A 373 3.38 20.66 8.72
C GLN A 373 2.92 20.48 10.17
N VAL A 374 1.68 20.85 10.45
CA VAL A 374 0.97 20.54 11.71
C VAL A 374 -0.31 19.80 11.40
N LEU A 375 -0.54 18.69 12.12
CA LEU A 375 -1.79 17.92 12.07
C LEU A 375 -2.44 17.93 13.45
N LYS A 376 -3.65 18.51 13.54
CA LYS A 376 -4.48 18.48 14.74
C LYS A 376 -5.69 17.56 14.54
N ASN A 377 -5.97 16.77 15.56
CA ASN A 377 -7.12 15.89 15.61
C ASN A 377 -8.18 16.49 16.55
N VAL A 378 -9.30 16.90 16.02
CA VAL A 378 -10.40 17.48 16.78
C VAL A 378 -11.53 16.47 16.89
N ARG A 379 -11.86 16.02 18.10
CA ARG A 379 -12.97 15.10 18.36
C ARG A 379 -14.27 15.89 18.31
N PHE A 380 -15.34 15.24 17.87
CA PHE A 380 -16.70 15.80 17.87
C PHE A 380 -17.72 14.73 18.28
N SER A 381 -18.88 15.20 18.81
CA SER A 381 -19.95 14.31 19.28
C SER A 381 -20.61 13.55 18.13
N ALA A 382 -20.92 12.28 18.35
CA ALA A 382 -21.60 11.46 17.33
C ALA A 382 -22.95 12.10 16.96
N GLY A 383 -23.13 12.37 15.66
CA GLY A 383 -24.34 13.01 15.12
C GLY A 383 -24.24 14.53 14.92
N SER A 384 -23.19 15.20 15.44
CA SER A 384 -22.94 16.59 15.10
C SER A 384 -22.25 16.73 13.72
N ALA A 385 -22.37 17.90 13.11
CA ALA A 385 -21.75 18.24 11.83
C ALA A 385 -21.00 19.59 11.92
N PRO A 386 -19.90 19.67 12.68
CA PRO A 386 -19.21 20.95 12.94
C PRO A 386 -18.79 21.68 11.67
N LEU A 387 -18.39 20.94 10.62
CA LEU A 387 -17.98 21.53 9.34
C LEU A 387 -19.12 22.22 8.57
N GLU A 388 -20.38 21.98 8.94
CA GLU A 388 -21.55 22.64 8.34
C GLU A 388 -21.91 23.96 9.04
N VAL A 389 -21.33 24.23 10.20
CA VAL A 389 -21.59 25.45 10.99
C VAL A 389 -20.96 26.68 10.31
N ALA A 390 -21.71 27.78 10.22
CA ALA A 390 -21.28 28.97 9.49
C ALA A 390 -19.97 29.59 10.02
N SER A 391 -19.76 29.59 11.34
CA SER A 391 -18.54 30.09 11.95
C SER A 391 -17.31 29.26 11.56
N VAL A 392 -17.46 27.93 11.43
CA VAL A 392 -16.39 27.03 10.99
C VAL A 392 -16.06 27.26 9.52
N LYS A 393 -17.10 27.39 8.66
CA LYS A 393 -16.90 27.69 7.23
C LYS A 393 -16.14 29.03 7.06
N SER A 394 -16.55 30.08 7.78
CA SER A 394 -15.84 31.38 7.76
C SER A 394 -14.39 31.24 8.21
N ALA A 395 -14.13 30.52 9.30
CA ALA A 395 -12.77 30.31 9.78
C ALA A 395 -11.89 29.54 8.78
N ILE A 396 -12.48 28.60 8.03
CA ILE A 396 -11.80 27.88 6.94
C ILE A 396 -11.48 28.83 5.78
N GLU A 397 -12.44 29.63 5.31
CA GLU A 397 -12.25 30.58 4.23
C GLU A 397 -11.18 31.62 4.57
N ASP A 398 -11.19 32.18 5.79
CA ASP A 398 -10.18 33.12 6.28
C ASP A 398 -8.78 32.48 6.36
N ALA A 399 -8.72 31.23 6.81
CA ALA A 399 -7.49 30.46 6.87
C ALA A 399 -6.90 30.18 5.48
N GLU A 400 -7.75 29.75 4.52
CA GLU A 400 -7.33 29.54 3.13
C GLU A 400 -6.82 30.83 2.49
N ALA A 401 -7.53 31.96 2.72
CA ALA A 401 -7.11 33.26 2.22
C ALA A 401 -5.76 33.69 2.80
N SER A 402 -5.50 33.42 4.09
CA SER A 402 -4.21 33.77 4.75
C SER A 402 -3.04 32.92 4.25
N LEU A 403 -3.33 31.69 3.82
CA LEU A 403 -2.35 30.72 3.31
C LEU A 403 -2.10 30.86 1.80
N LEU A 404 -2.86 31.67 1.08
CA LEU A 404 -2.75 31.80 -0.37
C LEU A 404 -1.31 32.11 -0.82
N GLY A 405 -0.72 31.23 -1.62
CA GLY A 405 0.67 31.30 -2.09
C GLY A 405 1.75 31.04 -1.04
N LYS A 406 1.38 30.84 0.24
CA LYS A 406 2.31 30.62 1.36
C LYS A 406 2.23 29.24 1.99
N GLY A 407 1.08 28.59 1.83
CA GLY A 407 0.81 27.33 2.49
C GLY A 407 -0.45 26.66 1.98
N ARG A 408 -0.92 25.66 2.73
CA ARG A 408 -2.09 24.87 2.40
C ARG A 408 -2.83 24.42 3.66
N LEU A 409 -4.16 24.43 3.61
CA LEU A 409 -5.05 23.84 4.61
C LEU A 409 -5.72 22.59 4.04
N LEU A 410 -5.79 21.52 4.82
CA LEU A 410 -6.54 20.32 4.50
C LEU A 410 -7.38 19.90 5.71
N ILE A 411 -8.69 19.81 5.52
CA ILE A 411 -9.62 19.37 6.55
C ILE A 411 -10.31 18.10 6.10
N ARG A 412 -10.26 17.08 6.96
CA ARG A 412 -10.84 15.77 6.67
C ARG A 412 -11.60 15.22 7.87
N LYS A 413 -12.79 14.69 7.61
CA LYS A 413 -13.48 13.83 8.57
C LYS A 413 -12.86 12.43 8.57
N SER A 414 -12.59 11.86 9.74
CA SER A 414 -12.17 10.46 9.83
C SER A 414 -13.31 9.54 9.40
N GLY A 415 -12.99 8.51 8.61
CA GLY A 415 -13.97 7.51 8.19
C GLY A 415 -14.36 6.51 9.28
N THR A 416 -13.54 6.39 10.35
CA THR A 416 -13.68 5.34 11.38
C THR A 416 -13.95 5.89 12.78
N GLU A 417 -13.66 7.15 13.04
CA GLU A 417 -13.80 7.79 14.36
C GLU A 417 -14.53 9.13 14.21
N PRO A 418 -15.26 9.60 15.25
CA PRO A 418 -15.84 10.93 15.26
C PRO A 418 -14.74 12.00 15.46
N LEU A 419 -13.95 12.22 14.42
CA LEU A 419 -12.71 13.00 14.45
C LEU A 419 -12.59 13.80 13.15
N ILE A 420 -12.28 15.09 13.26
CA ILE A 420 -11.88 15.97 12.17
C ILE A 420 -10.37 16.16 12.27
N ARG A 421 -9.68 15.93 11.15
CA ARG A 421 -8.26 16.17 11.00
C ARG A 421 -8.04 17.51 10.31
N VAL A 422 -7.38 18.43 11.00
CA VAL A 422 -6.98 19.74 10.50
C VAL A 422 -5.48 19.69 10.25
N MET A 423 -5.07 19.69 8.99
CA MET A 423 -3.66 19.72 8.58
C MET A 423 -3.36 21.06 7.93
N VAL A 424 -2.30 21.70 8.38
CA VAL A 424 -1.79 22.95 7.81
C VAL A 424 -0.35 22.73 7.41
N GLU A 425 0.03 23.26 6.25
CA GLU A 425 1.41 23.32 5.78
C GLU A 425 1.73 24.78 5.43
N ALA A 426 2.83 25.30 5.94
CA ALA A 426 3.33 26.63 5.60
C ALA A 426 4.82 26.75 5.98
N GLU A 427 5.57 27.61 5.23
CA GLU A 427 6.97 27.89 5.55
C GLU A 427 7.14 28.74 6.83
N ASP A 428 6.18 29.63 7.08
CA ASP A 428 6.13 30.44 8.30
C ASP A 428 5.47 29.63 9.43
N GLU A 429 6.27 29.22 10.40
CA GLU A 429 5.79 28.43 11.55
C GLU A 429 4.79 29.22 12.43
N SER A 430 4.86 30.54 12.47
CA SER A 430 3.92 31.39 13.21
C SER A 430 2.55 31.34 12.54
N LEU A 431 2.51 31.51 11.22
CA LEU A 431 1.28 31.39 10.42
C LEU A 431 0.70 29.96 10.48
N LEU A 432 1.57 28.95 10.34
CA LEU A 432 1.23 27.53 10.44
C LEU A 432 0.46 27.22 11.74
N ASN A 433 1.05 27.60 12.88
CA ASN A 433 0.47 27.34 14.20
C ASN A 433 -0.79 28.17 14.44
N ALA A 434 -0.81 29.45 14.06
CA ALA A 434 -1.98 30.33 14.22
C ALA A 434 -3.20 29.79 13.45
N VAL A 435 -3.01 29.41 12.20
CA VAL A 435 -4.09 28.83 11.37
C VAL A 435 -4.57 27.50 11.94
N ALA A 436 -3.65 26.60 12.31
CA ALA A 436 -4.00 25.32 12.88
C ALA A 436 -4.81 25.47 14.19
N GLU A 437 -4.43 26.43 15.04
CA GLU A 437 -5.15 26.71 16.28
C GLU A 437 -6.55 27.28 16.00
N THR A 438 -6.62 28.33 15.18
CA THR A 438 -7.89 29.04 14.88
C THR A 438 -8.92 28.09 14.31
N VAL A 439 -8.56 27.28 13.30
CA VAL A 439 -9.49 26.34 12.67
C VAL A 439 -9.88 25.22 13.64
N SER A 440 -8.92 24.69 14.40
CA SER A 440 -9.21 23.63 15.38
C SER A 440 -10.15 24.13 16.49
N GLN A 441 -9.95 25.35 16.97
CA GLN A 441 -10.81 25.96 17.99
C GLN A 441 -12.22 26.23 17.44
N ALA A 442 -12.33 26.74 16.21
CA ALA A 442 -13.65 26.94 15.57
C ALA A 442 -14.43 25.63 15.44
N VAL A 443 -13.75 24.52 15.12
CA VAL A 443 -14.37 23.19 15.06
C VAL A 443 -14.81 22.69 16.45
N GLN A 444 -14.02 22.97 17.50
CA GLN A 444 -14.36 22.64 18.88
C GLN A 444 -15.55 23.44 19.40
N ASP A 445 -15.57 24.76 19.13
CA ASP A 445 -16.64 25.67 19.60
C ASP A 445 -18.00 25.42 18.87
N ALA A 446 -17.96 24.70 17.77
CA ALA A 446 -19.16 24.32 16.97
C ALA A 446 -19.78 22.97 17.41
N GLU A 447 -19.32 22.41 18.50
CA GLU A 447 -19.75 21.13 19.04
C GLU A 447 -21.05 21.16 19.91
#